data_bdeb95711f832cf6c3708f465c7c77f7
#
_entry.id   bdeb95711f832cf6c3708f465c7c77f7
#
_cell.length_a   1.000
_cell.length_b   1.000
_cell.length_c   1.000
_cell.angle_alpha   90.00
_cell.angle_beta   90.00
_cell.angle_gamma   90.00
#
_symmetry.space_group_name_H-M   'P 1'
#
loop_
_entity.id
_entity.type
_entity.pdbx_description
1 polymer ?
#
loop_
_entity_poly.entity_id
_entity_poly.type
_entity_poly.pdbx_seq_one_letter_code
_entity_poly.pdbx_strand_id
1 'polypeptide(L)'
;PDDVLSEALTHVDYGKISIKDQQVMLTEKGMALDLGFIAKGYIADRIKEYLSGEGVKSALISLGGNILALGEKPDGSPFHVGIQKPFADTGTALLTIENSDRSVVSSGNNATLK
;
A
#
# COMPACT_ATOMS: atom_id res chain seq x y z
N PRO A 1 -12.23 -17.18 -20.96
CA PRO A 1 -12.28 -18.59 -21.30
C PRO A 1 -11.47 -19.35 -20.26
N ASP A 2 -11.99 -20.47 -19.80
CA ASP A 2 -11.44 -21.25 -18.69
C ASP A 2 -10.05 -21.84 -19.01
N ASP A 3 -9.77 -22.07 -20.29
CA ASP A 3 -8.49 -22.53 -20.80
C ASP A 3 -7.33 -21.52 -20.55
N VAL A 4 -7.57 -20.23 -20.81
CA VAL A 4 -6.55 -19.18 -20.57
C VAL A 4 -6.26 -19.03 -19.08
N LEU A 5 -7.29 -19.10 -18.23
CA LEU A 5 -7.12 -19.05 -16.79
C LEU A 5 -6.38 -20.28 -16.27
N SER A 6 -6.74 -21.46 -16.77
CA SER A 6 -6.10 -22.72 -16.38
C SER A 6 -4.61 -22.74 -16.77
N GLU A 7 -4.28 -22.25 -17.95
CA GLU A 7 -2.87 -22.11 -18.38
C GLU A 7 -2.12 -21.11 -17.48
N ALA A 8 -2.68 -19.93 -17.21
CA ALA A 8 -2.05 -18.94 -16.35
C ALA A 8 -1.80 -19.46 -14.92
N LEU A 9 -2.73 -20.26 -14.38
CA LEU A 9 -2.59 -20.85 -13.05
C LEU A 9 -1.40 -21.83 -12.94
N THR A 10 -0.98 -22.46 -14.04
CA THR A 10 0.21 -23.35 -14.02
C THR A 10 1.50 -22.61 -13.70
N HIS A 11 1.54 -21.27 -13.91
CA HIS A 11 2.68 -20.40 -13.60
C HIS A 11 2.58 -19.75 -12.22
N VAL A 12 1.54 -20.05 -11.43
CA VAL A 12 1.35 -19.49 -10.07
C VAL A 12 1.81 -20.52 -9.04
N ASP A 13 3.07 -20.44 -8.66
CA ASP A 13 3.65 -21.31 -7.64
C ASP A 13 4.78 -20.61 -6.90
N TYR A 14 4.54 -20.24 -5.65
CA TYR A 14 5.56 -19.59 -4.81
C TYR A 14 6.76 -20.50 -4.50
N GLY A 15 6.59 -21.82 -4.55
CA GLY A 15 7.68 -22.79 -4.36
C GLY A 15 8.75 -22.73 -5.44
N LYS A 16 8.44 -22.07 -6.57
CA LYS A 16 9.35 -21.85 -7.70
C LYS A 16 10.07 -20.50 -7.63
N ILE A 17 9.97 -19.79 -6.51
CA ILE A 17 10.76 -18.59 -6.23
C ILE A 17 11.96 -19.01 -5.40
N SER A 18 13.17 -18.83 -5.96
CA SER A 18 14.41 -19.08 -5.24
C SER A 18 15.02 -17.75 -4.78
N ILE A 19 15.35 -17.68 -3.49
CA ILE A 19 16.05 -16.51 -2.92
C ILE A 19 17.37 -17.00 -2.35
N LYS A 20 18.46 -16.56 -2.96
CA LYS A 20 19.82 -16.89 -2.54
C LYS A 20 20.76 -15.71 -2.76
N ASP A 21 21.64 -15.46 -1.81
CA ASP A 21 22.69 -14.43 -1.90
C ASP A 21 22.14 -13.04 -2.34
N GLN A 22 20.99 -12.64 -1.75
CA GLN A 22 20.27 -11.40 -2.08
C GLN A 22 19.76 -11.34 -3.54
N GLN A 23 19.71 -12.45 -4.21
CA GLN A 23 19.14 -12.56 -5.55
C GLN A 23 17.82 -13.31 -5.52
N VAL A 24 16.86 -12.86 -6.32
CA VAL A 24 15.58 -13.53 -6.54
C VAL A 24 15.57 -14.13 -7.94
N MET A 25 15.26 -15.40 -8.03
CA MET A 25 15.15 -16.11 -9.30
C MET A 25 13.80 -16.79 -9.40
N LEU A 26 13.10 -16.56 -10.48
CA LEU A 26 11.92 -17.33 -10.87
C LEU A 26 12.42 -18.54 -11.69
N THR A 27 12.12 -19.74 -11.21
CA THR A 27 12.73 -20.97 -11.75
C THR A 27 12.06 -21.45 -13.03
N GLU A 28 10.92 -20.89 -13.38
CA GLU A 28 10.22 -21.22 -14.62
C GLU A 28 9.97 -20.00 -15.51
N LYS A 29 10.05 -20.23 -16.81
CA LYS A 29 9.70 -19.23 -17.81
C LYS A 29 8.18 -18.94 -17.77
N GLY A 30 7.81 -17.67 -17.92
CA GLY A 30 6.43 -17.23 -17.89
C GLY A 30 5.91 -16.77 -16.51
N MET A 31 6.69 -17.03 -15.44
CA MET A 31 6.39 -16.47 -14.12
C MET A 31 6.72 -14.99 -14.05
N ALA A 32 5.95 -14.26 -13.25
CA ALA A 32 6.21 -12.87 -12.88
C ALA A 32 5.95 -12.67 -11.39
N LEU A 33 6.66 -11.72 -10.79
CA LEU A 33 6.49 -11.34 -9.39
C LEU A 33 5.83 -9.96 -9.33
N ASP A 34 4.67 -9.88 -8.70
CA ASP A 34 3.99 -8.62 -8.41
C ASP A 34 4.16 -8.27 -6.93
N LEU A 35 4.78 -7.12 -6.67
CA LEU A 35 5.00 -6.58 -5.32
C LEU A 35 3.99 -5.49 -4.94
N GLY A 36 2.95 -5.28 -5.74
CA GLY A 36 1.96 -4.22 -5.55
C GLY A 36 1.29 -4.22 -4.17
N PHE A 37 1.14 -5.39 -3.57
CA PHE A 37 0.54 -5.55 -2.24
C PHE A 37 1.41 -4.99 -1.09
N ILE A 38 2.73 -4.92 -1.26
CA ILE A 38 3.68 -4.47 -0.21
C ILE A 38 4.40 -3.16 -0.57
N ALA A 39 4.52 -2.84 -1.86
CA ALA A 39 5.37 -1.74 -2.33
C ALA A 39 4.98 -0.39 -1.73
N LYS A 40 3.69 -0.09 -1.61
CA LYS A 40 3.22 1.21 -1.07
C LYS A 40 3.59 1.38 0.40
N GLY A 41 3.45 0.33 1.21
CA GLY A 41 3.86 0.34 2.62
C GLY A 41 5.36 0.56 2.76
N TYR A 42 6.15 -0.23 2.05
CA TYR A 42 7.60 -0.11 2.04
C TYR A 42 8.09 1.28 1.61
N ILE A 43 7.52 1.84 0.54
CA ILE A 43 7.88 3.18 0.05
C ILE A 43 7.50 4.23 1.10
N ALA A 44 6.32 4.12 1.73
CA ALA A 44 5.88 5.05 2.78
C ALA A 44 6.85 5.05 3.96
N ASP A 45 7.30 3.87 4.40
CA ASP A 45 8.27 3.73 5.50
C ASP A 45 9.63 4.35 5.12
N ARG A 46 10.12 4.12 3.90
CA ARG A 46 11.38 4.75 3.44
C ARG A 46 11.27 6.27 3.36
N ILE A 47 10.15 6.81 2.91
CA ILE A 47 9.90 8.26 2.92
C ILE A 47 9.86 8.79 4.34
N LYS A 48 9.17 8.11 5.26
CA LYS A 48 9.11 8.48 6.68
C LYS A 48 10.51 8.54 7.31
N GLU A 49 11.32 7.51 7.09
CA GLU A 49 12.69 7.47 7.60
C GLU A 49 13.54 8.63 7.06
N TYR A 50 13.46 8.87 5.76
CA TYR A 50 14.19 9.99 5.13
C TYR A 50 13.77 11.34 5.72
N LEU A 51 12.46 11.63 5.78
CA LEU A 51 11.93 12.87 6.33
C LEU A 51 12.32 13.05 7.81
N SER A 52 12.28 11.97 8.60
CA SER A 52 12.71 12.01 10.00
C SER A 52 14.20 12.34 10.12
N GLY A 53 15.04 11.80 9.25
CA GLY A 53 16.46 12.08 9.16
C GLY A 53 16.75 13.56 8.83
N GLU A 54 15.92 14.17 7.99
CA GLU A 54 15.97 15.59 7.64
C GLU A 54 15.35 16.51 8.74
N GLY A 55 14.92 15.95 9.87
CA GLY A 55 14.40 16.71 11.00
C GLY A 55 12.91 17.07 10.91
N VAL A 56 12.19 16.56 9.92
CA VAL A 56 10.72 16.73 9.83
C VAL A 56 10.05 16.01 10.99
N LYS A 57 9.19 16.70 11.72
CA LYS A 57 8.47 16.17 12.89
C LYS A 57 7.00 15.88 12.63
N SER A 58 6.44 16.43 11.57
CA SER A 58 5.02 16.34 11.24
C SER A 58 4.83 16.24 9.73
N ALA A 59 4.27 15.13 9.25
CA ALA A 59 3.93 14.96 7.84
C ALA A 59 2.82 13.92 7.66
N LEU A 60 2.07 14.05 6.57
CA LEU A 60 1.12 13.05 6.12
C LEU A 60 1.53 12.57 4.73
N ILE A 61 1.87 11.29 4.62
CA ILE A 61 2.30 10.64 3.39
C ILE A 61 1.13 9.84 2.83
N SER A 62 0.66 10.16 1.64
CA SER A 62 -0.47 9.48 1.00
C SER A 62 -0.04 8.81 -0.31
N LEU A 63 -0.15 7.49 -0.36
CA LEU A 63 0.20 6.65 -1.50
C LEU A 63 -1.03 5.83 -1.94
N GLY A 64 -2.07 6.52 -2.40
CA GLY A 64 -3.26 5.90 -2.96
C GLY A 64 -3.86 4.81 -2.05
N GLY A 65 -4.59 5.20 -1.01
CA GLY A 65 -5.23 4.30 -0.05
C GLY A 65 -4.31 3.80 1.08
N ASN A 66 -3.01 4.06 1.02
CA ASN A 66 -2.09 3.91 2.14
C ASN A 66 -1.70 5.32 2.63
N ILE A 67 -2.10 5.65 3.85
CA ILE A 67 -1.82 6.94 4.49
C ILE A 67 -0.97 6.69 5.72
N LEU A 68 0.25 7.24 5.75
CA LEU A 68 1.18 7.14 6.87
C LEU A 68 1.36 8.52 7.49
N ALA A 69 1.13 8.64 8.80
CA ALA A 69 1.46 9.82 9.58
C ALA A 69 2.90 9.71 10.12
N LEU A 70 3.63 10.81 10.03
CA LEU A 70 4.87 11.04 10.77
C LEU A 70 4.53 12.01 11.91
N GLY A 71 4.64 11.51 13.15
CA GLY A 71 4.30 12.29 14.35
C GLY A 71 2.83 12.70 14.40
N GLU A 72 2.61 13.90 14.91
CA GLU A 72 1.32 14.57 15.07
C GLU A 72 1.33 15.90 14.33
N LYS A 73 0.19 16.58 14.26
CA LYS A 73 0.14 17.94 13.73
C LYS A 73 1.01 18.89 14.59
N PRO A 74 1.43 20.03 14.04
CA PRO A 74 2.25 21.00 14.78
C PRO A 74 1.64 21.53 16.09
N ASP A 75 0.31 21.46 16.22
CA ASP A 75 -0.43 21.84 17.43
C ASP A 75 -0.56 20.70 18.46
N GLY A 76 0.06 19.53 18.19
CA GLY A 76 0.00 18.34 19.05
C GLY A 76 -1.29 17.52 18.90
N SER A 77 -2.18 17.89 18.00
CA SER A 77 -3.39 17.09 17.74
C SER A 77 -3.12 15.98 16.72
N PRO A 78 -3.88 14.88 16.76
CA PRO A 78 -3.75 13.82 15.77
C PRO A 78 -4.20 14.29 14.36
N PHE A 79 -3.68 13.63 13.34
CA PHE A 79 -4.24 13.73 12.01
C PHE A 79 -5.60 13.01 11.95
N HIS A 80 -6.49 13.48 11.09
CA HIS A 80 -7.78 12.85 10.85
C HIS A 80 -7.80 12.26 9.44
N VAL A 81 -7.90 10.94 9.34
CA VAL A 81 -7.94 10.21 8.08
C VAL A 81 -9.36 9.77 7.80
N GLY A 82 -9.98 10.32 6.77
CA GLY A 82 -11.31 9.92 6.31
C GLY A 82 -11.25 8.64 5.47
N ILE A 83 -12.08 7.67 5.82
CA ILE A 83 -12.31 6.49 4.98
C ILE A 83 -13.49 6.78 4.06
N GLN A 84 -13.25 6.75 2.75
CA GLN A 84 -14.25 7.03 1.73
C GLN A 84 -15.45 6.09 1.87
N LYS A 85 -16.65 6.66 1.85
CA LYS A 85 -17.88 5.89 1.82
C LYS A 85 -18.03 5.22 0.43
N PRO A 86 -18.23 3.89 0.36
CA PRO A 86 -18.47 3.19 -0.89
C PRO A 86 -19.65 3.78 -1.64
N PHE A 87 -19.52 3.91 -2.97
CA PHE A 87 -20.57 4.37 -3.89
C PHE A 87 -21.09 5.79 -3.63
N ALA A 88 -20.43 6.58 -2.79
CA ALA A 88 -20.76 7.98 -2.56
C ALA A 88 -19.80 8.91 -3.32
N ASP A 89 -20.16 10.18 -3.40
CA ASP A 89 -19.31 11.19 -4.02
C ASP A 89 -17.95 11.27 -3.36
N THR A 90 -16.92 11.52 -4.16
CA THR A 90 -15.53 11.65 -3.69
C THR A 90 -15.44 12.69 -2.57
N GLY A 91 -14.80 12.31 -1.47
CA GLY A 91 -14.68 13.15 -0.28
C GLY A 91 -15.76 12.90 0.78
N THR A 92 -16.78 12.07 0.49
CA THR A 92 -17.76 11.66 1.50
C THR A 92 -17.15 10.57 2.38
N ALA A 93 -16.86 10.91 3.63
CA ALA A 93 -16.30 9.96 4.57
C ALA A 93 -17.39 9.04 5.18
N LEU A 94 -17.10 7.75 5.25
CA LEU A 94 -17.87 6.76 6.02
C LEU A 94 -17.57 6.90 7.52
N LEU A 95 -16.30 7.08 7.83
CA LEU A 95 -15.78 7.28 9.18
C LEU A 95 -14.48 8.06 9.12
N THR A 96 -14.07 8.62 10.25
CA THR A 96 -12.80 9.30 10.42
C THR A 96 -11.99 8.61 11.52
N ILE A 97 -10.72 8.38 11.25
CA ILE A 97 -9.78 7.74 12.17
C ILE A 97 -8.76 8.77 12.63
N GLU A 98 -8.57 8.92 13.94
CA GLU A 98 -7.46 9.65 14.51
C GLU A 98 -6.16 8.87 14.30
N ASN A 99 -5.14 9.54 13.81
CA ASN A 99 -3.88 8.93 13.41
C ASN A 99 -2.69 9.76 13.85
N SER A 100 -1.87 9.18 14.73
CA SER A 100 -0.60 9.73 15.20
C SER A 100 0.49 8.68 14.99
N ASP A 101 1.48 8.99 14.19
CA ASP A 101 2.68 8.16 13.93
C ASP A 101 2.38 6.73 13.46
N ARG A 102 1.26 6.51 12.79
CA ARG A 102 0.79 5.20 12.31
C ARG A 102 0.38 5.25 10.85
N SER A 103 0.18 4.07 10.27
CA SER A 103 -0.42 3.94 8.93
C SER A 103 -1.90 3.55 9.03
N VAL A 104 -2.69 4.09 8.12
CA VAL A 104 -4.07 3.67 7.84
C VAL A 104 -4.11 3.21 6.39
N VAL A 105 -4.48 1.96 6.18
CA VAL A 105 -4.59 1.38 4.84
C VAL A 105 -6.04 1.00 4.59
N SER A 106 -6.61 1.53 3.52
CA SER A 106 -7.92 1.13 3.05
C SER A 106 -7.79 0.30 1.78
N SER A 107 -8.34 -0.91 1.82
CA SER A 107 -8.59 -1.74 0.65
C SER A 107 -10.07 -1.70 0.34
N GLY A 108 -10.41 -1.36 -0.88
CA GLY A 108 -11.82 -1.32 -1.28
C GLY A 108 -11.95 -1.16 -2.79
N ASN A 109 -13.12 -1.51 -3.29
CA ASN A 109 -13.47 -1.27 -4.68
C ASN A 109 -13.86 0.21 -4.87
N ASN A 110 -12.87 1.10 -4.76
CA ASN A 110 -13.01 2.51 -5.16
C ASN A 110 -12.84 2.66 -6.68
N ALA A 111 -12.68 1.56 -7.40
CA ALA A 111 -12.64 1.58 -8.83
C ALA A 111 -14.02 2.01 -9.33
N THR A 112 -14.10 3.20 -9.82
CA THR A 112 -15.10 3.59 -10.81
C THR A 112 -14.90 2.64 -11.99
N LEU A 113 -15.61 1.52 -12.00
CA LEU A 113 -15.81 0.77 -13.23
C LEU A 113 -16.61 1.71 -14.14
N LYS A 114 -15.89 2.43 -15.00
CA LYS A 114 -16.49 3.07 -16.16
C LYS A 114 -16.55 2.08 -17.29
#